data_994f21324fd0a3a939fc0e4dc8f37978
#
_entry.id   994f21324fd0a3a939fc0e4dc8f37978
#
_cell.length_a   1.000
_cell.length_b   1.000
_cell.length_c   1.000
_cell.angle_alpha   90.00
_cell.angle_beta   90.00
_cell.angle_gamma   90.00
#
_symmetry.space_group_name_H-M   'P 1'
#
loop_
_entity.id
_entity.type
_entity.pdbx_description
1 polymer ?
#
loop_
_entity_poly.entity_id
_entity_poly.type
_entity_poly.pdbx_seq_one_letter_code
_entity_poly.pdbx_strand_id
1 'polypeptide(L)'
;MQFQRYLNVLDELGYFPLSSKTEEILYDAARKSIERLGESASKALLDHICSINGLSEKELLTNYDLFEKSIHRVLRKGAEVILRDLKRELLVQVVLIDPNITIGDIRNPLLAVGDILKRIRVVETLEFVRKIPLHKHIAFLYINENSKADILAAFFDTKITGKATKALLSSNKPTKDDLSYMSYEELLQEPREYEVVANRLADWIAKLNPGNKSQQNNDDSPTRIADEDAMWWVRNGFVSQILGIEKSMVRYLQDNMSVLCGYNISNVSKGHFDRESISTLISTHDHVILDESSVMFRAANMGGKI
;
A
#
# COMPACT_ATOMS: atom_id res chain seq x y z
N MET A 1 -0.91 -5.26 -17.17
CA MET A 1 0.48 -5.63 -17.56
C MET A 1 1.57 -4.89 -16.79
N GLN A 2 1.45 -3.58 -16.50
CA GLN A 2 2.50 -2.85 -15.75
C GLN A 2 2.68 -3.35 -14.32
N PHE A 3 1.62 -3.46 -13.52
CA PHE A 3 1.70 -3.95 -12.14
C PHE A 3 2.32 -5.35 -12.02
N GLN A 4 2.04 -6.28 -12.93
CA GLN A 4 2.61 -7.62 -12.88
C GLN A 4 4.14 -7.62 -12.90
N ARG A 5 4.76 -6.69 -13.62
CA ARG A 5 6.22 -6.55 -13.66
C ARG A 5 6.78 -6.13 -12.29
N TYR A 6 6.08 -5.24 -11.59
CA TYR A 6 6.48 -4.81 -10.24
C TYR A 6 6.23 -5.90 -9.20
N LEU A 7 5.10 -6.62 -9.31
CA LEU A 7 4.82 -7.77 -8.43
C LEU A 7 5.93 -8.82 -8.52
N ASN A 8 6.41 -9.14 -9.71
CA ASN A 8 7.51 -10.09 -9.88
C ASN A 8 8.81 -9.60 -9.22
N VAL A 9 9.11 -8.29 -9.33
CA VAL A 9 10.29 -7.69 -8.66
C VAL A 9 10.13 -7.73 -7.14
N LEU A 10 8.93 -7.46 -6.62
CA LEU A 10 8.65 -7.51 -5.19
C LEU A 10 8.79 -8.91 -4.63
N ASP A 11 8.28 -9.92 -5.34
CA ASP A 11 8.41 -11.33 -4.96
C ASP A 11 9.88 -11.78 -4.92
N GLU A 12 10.66 -11.43 -5.95
CA GLU A 12 12.10 -11.70 -5.98
C GLU A 12 12.89 -11.02 -4.84
N LEU A 13 12.43 -9.84 -4.40
CA LEU A 13 13.01 -9.11 -3.27
C LEU A 13 12.52 -9.60 -1.91
N GLY A 14 11.65 -10.63 -1.88
CA GLY A 14 11.09 -11.20 -0.66
C GLY A 14 10.06 -10.32 0.01
N TYR A 15 9.30 -9.55 -0.77
CA TYR A 15 8.12 -8.85 -0.26
C TYR A 15 6.90 -9.78 -0.35
N PHE A 16 6.13 -9.82 0.72
CA PHE A 16 4.90 -10.61 0.82
C PHE A 16 3.71 -9.69 1.05
N PRO A 17 2.53 -10.01 0.47
CA PRO A 17 1.32 -9.28 0.81
C PRO A 17 1.03 -9.39 2.29
N LEU A 18 0.58 -8.30 2.90
CA LEU A 18 -0.01 -8.33 4.23
C LEU A 18 -1.15 -9.35 4.17
N SER A 19 -1.15 -10.33 5.08
CA SER A 19 -2.31 -11.20 5.30
C SER A 19 -3.50 -10.29 5.59
N SER A 20 -4.36 -10.10 4.59
CA SER A 20 -5.27 -8.98 4.60
C SER A 20 -6.56 -9.37 5.33
N LYS A 21 -7.11 -8.45 6.10
CA LYS A 21 -8.47 -8.53 6.63
C LYS A 21 -9.48 -8.84 5.49
N THR A 22 -9.17 -8.39 4.27
CA THR A 22 -9.92 -8.73 3.05
C THR A 22 -9.98 -10.23 2.82
N GLU A 23 -8.86 -10.98 3.01
CA GLU A 23 -8.85 -12.44 2.85
C GLU A 23 -9.69 -13.14 3.91
N GLU A 24 -9.62 -12.68 5.16
CA GLU A 24 -10.46 -13.21 6.24
C GLU A 24 -11.95 -12.97 5.96
N ILE A 25 -12.30 -11.74 5.53
CA ILE A 25 -13.68 -11.39 5.16
C ILE A 25 -14.15 -12.23 3.98
N LEU A 26 -13.31 -12.42 2.95
CA LEU A 26 -13.66 -13.25 1.80
C LEU A 26 -13.85 -14.72 2.21
N TYR A 27 -12.91 -15.26 3.01
CA TYR A 27 -13.00 -16.61 3.55
C TYR A 27 -14.33 -16.84 4.29
N ASP A 28 -14.64 -15.96 5.24
CA ASP A 28 -15.85 -16.08 6.07
C ASP A 28 -17.12 -15.94 5.23
N ALA A 29 -17.15 -15.00 4.30
CA ALA A 29 -18.30 -14.79 3.41
C ALA A 29 -18.50 -15.98 2.45
N ALA A 30 -17.43 -16.51 1.85
CA ALA A 30 -17.48 -17.67 0.98
C ALA A 30 -17.91 -18.92 1.73
N ARG A 31 -17.38 -19.14 2.92
CA ARG A 31 -17.76 -20.25 3.78
C ARG A 31 -19.23 -20.20 4.16
N LYS A 32 -19.72 -19.07 4.67
CA LYS A 32 -21.14 -18.87 5.00
C LYS A 32 -22.05 -19.08 3.81
N SER A 33 -21.64 -18.65 2.61
CA SER A 33 -22.46 -18.84 1.39
C SER A 33 -22.63 -20.32 1.04
N ILE A 34 -21.59 -21.14 1.23
CA ILE A 34 -21.65 -22.59 0.99
C ILE A 34 -22.41 -23.31 2.10
N GLU A 35 -22.23 -22.95 3.37
CA GLU A 35 -22.89 -23.56 4.54
C GLU A 35 -24.42 -23.52 4.44
N ARG A 36 -24.97 -22.62 3.64
CA ARG A 36 -26.43 -22.59 3.36
C ARG A 36 -26.95 -23.83 2.60
N LEU A 37 -26.08 -24.62 2.00
CA LEU A 37 -26.43 -25.91 1.40
C LEU A 37 -26.71 -27.01 2.46
N GLY A 38 -26.41 -26.72 3.74
CA GLY A 38 -26.41 -27.67 4.84
C GLY A 38 -25.06 -28.35 5.02
N GLU A 39 -24.77 -28.82 6.24
CA GLU A 39 -23.44 -29.29 6.66
C GLU A 39 -22.84 -30.36 5.77
N SER A 40 -23.60 -31.43 5.48
CA SER A 40 -23.10 -32.54 4.65
C SER A 40 -22.85 -32.14 3.21
N ALA A 41 -23.72 -31.31 2.61
CA ALA A 41 -23.58 -30.89 1.22
C ALA A 41 -22.44 -29.88 1.07
N SER A 42 -22.29 -28.94 1.99
CA SER A 42 -21.20 -27.96 1.99
C SER A 42 -19.83 -28.65 2.13
N LYS A 43 -19.71 -29.59 3.05
CA LYS A 43 -18.47 -30.35 3.22
C LYS A 43 -18.13 -31.15 1.96
N ALA A 44 -19.08 -31.90 1.41
CA ALA A 44 -18.85 -32.68 0.20
C ALA A 44 -18.46 -31.82 -1.01
N LEU A 45 -19.07 -30.62 -1.14
CA LEU A 45 -18.75 -29.68 -2.20
C LEU A 45 -17.32 -29.14 -2.06
N LEU A 46 -16.94 -28.69 -0.85
CA LEU A 46 -15.60 -28.19 -0.58
C LEU A 46 -14.52 -29.24 -0.78
N ASP A 47 -14.71 -30.44 -0.22
CA ASP A 47 -13.79 -31.57 -0.38
C ASP A 47 -13.58 -31.90 -1.85
N HIS A 48 -14.65 -31.91 -2.64
CA HIS A 48 -14.59 -32.19 -4.07
C HIS A 48 -13.84 -31.09 -4.84
N ILE A 49 -14.14 -29.79 -4.59
CA ILE A 49 -13.49 -28.69 -5.27
C ILE A 49 -12.00 -28.60 -4.90
N CYS A 50 -11.67 -28.76 -3.62
CA CYS A 50 -10.29 -28.77 -3.15
C CYS A 50 -9.49 -29.90 -3.78
N SER A 51 -10.06 -31.09 -3.84
CA SER A 51 -9.44 -32.27 -4.47
C SER A 51 -9.16 -32.08 -5.96
N ILE A 52 -10.11 -31.51 -6.72
CA ILE A 52 -9.94 -31.28 -8.17
C ILE A 52 -8.86 -30.24 -8.46
N ASN A 53 -8.72 -29.23 -7.60
CA ASN A 53 -7.78 -28.14 -7.83
C ASN A 53 -6.43 -28.34 -7.10
N GLY A 54 -6.29 -29.37 -6.26
CA GLY A 54 -5.08 -29.63 -5.47
C GLY A 54 -4.80 -28.57 -4.44
N LEU A 55 -5.84 -27.94 -3.85
CA LEU A 55 -5.76 -26.80 -2.94
C LEU A 55 -6.35 -27.12 -1.57
N SER A 56 -5.89 -26.42 -0.57
CA SER A 56 -6.57 -26.36 0.73
C SER A 56 -7.86 -25.51 0.65
N GLU A 57 -8.77 -25.73 1.60
CA GLU A 57 -9.99 -24.92 1.73
C GLU A 57 -9.66 -23.43 1.85
N LYS A 58 -8.62 -23.08 2.63
CA LYS A 58 -8.21 -21.69 2.81
C LYS A 58 -7.76 -21.06 1.49
N GLU A 59 -6.90 -21.72 0.74
CA GLU A 59 -6.42 -21.22 -0.55
C GLU A 59 -7.57 -21.03 -1.56
N LEU A 60 -8.54 -21.93 -1.55
CA LEU A 60 -9.73 -21.82 -2.41
C LEU A 60 -10.61 -20.64 -2.01
N LEU A 61 -10.95 -20.52 -0.72
CA LEU A 61 -11.93 -19.54 -0.23
C LEU A 61 -11.37 -18.12 -0.11
N THR A 62 -10.05 -17.94 -0.09
CA THR A 62 -9.40 -16.63 -0.12
C THR A 62 -9.09 -16.12 -1.53
N ASN A 63 -9.28 -16.93 -2.56
CA ASN A 63 -9.08 -16.56 -3.96
C ASN A 63 -10.43 -16.53 -4.70
N TYR A 64 -11.02 -15.34 -4.83
CA TYR A 64 -12.33 -15.17 -5.46
C TYR A 64 -12.43 -15.74 -6.87
N ASP A 65 -11.47 -15.44 -7.74
CA ASP A 65 -11.52 -15.87 -9.16
C ASP A 65 -11.47 -17.40 -9.28
N LEU A 66 -10.68 -18.03 -8.43
CA LEU A 66 -10.56 -19.48 -8.38
C LEU A 66 -11.83 -20.11 -7.79
N PHE A 67 -12.35 -19.53 -6.72
CA PHE A 67 -13.60 -19.95 -6.09
C PHE A 67 -14.77 -19.88 -7.10
N GLU A 68 -14.96 -18.74 -7.74
CA GLU A 68 -16.02 -18.51 -8.73
C GLU A 68 -15.95 -19.54 -9.87
N LYS A 69 -14.77 -19.70 -10.49
CA LYS A 69 -14.56 -20.67 -11.56
C LYS A 69 -14.84 -22.10 -11.10
N SER A 70 -14.43 -22.46 -9.91
CA SER A 70 -14.59 -23.80 -9.35
C SER A 70 -16.05 -24.12 -9.05
N ILE A 71 -16.78 -23.18 -8.44
CA ILE A 71 -18.22 -23.30 -8.15
C ILE A 71 -19.02 -23.43 -9.45
N HIS A 72 -18.72 -22.63 -10.47
CA HIS A 72 -19.38 -22.74 -11.77
C HIS A 72 -19.10 -24.09 -12.45
N ARG A 73 -17.89 -24.60 -12.34
CA ARG A 73 -17.51 -25.90 -12.91
C ARG A 73 -18.30 -27.05 -12.28
N VAL A 74 -18.55 -27.01 -10.99
CA VAL A 74 -19.22 -28.10 -10.25
C VAL A 74 -20.74 -27.94 -10.27
N LEU A 75 -21.24 -26.76 -9.93
CA LEU A 75 -22.69 -26.51 -9.72
C LEU A 75 -23.40 -25.95 -10.96
N ARG A 76 -22.66 -25.54 -12.00
CA ARG A 76 -23.21 -24.94 -13.23
C ARG A 76 -24.16 -23.78 -12.88
N LYS A 77 -25.47 -23.88 -13.25
CA LYS A 77 -26.49 -22.88 -12.94
C LYS A 77 -26.72 -22.68 -11.44
N GLY A 78 -26.46 -23.70 -10.62
CA GLY A 78 -26.57 -23.61 -9.15
C GLY A 78 -25.49 -22.69 -8.52
N ALA A 79 -24.39 -22.42 -9.22
CA ALA A 79 -23.35 -21.51 -8.78
C ALA A 79 -23.88 -20.10 -8.47
N GLU A 80 -24.82 -19.60 -9.28
CA GLU A 80 -25.41 -18.25 -9.16
C GLU A 80 -26.03 -18.01 -7.77
N VAL A 81 -26.58 -19.06 -7.14
CA VAL A 81 -27.17 -18.95 -5.81
C VAL A 81 -26.06 -18.70 -4.77
N ILE A 82 -24.98 -19.50 -4.83
CA ILE A 82 -23.83 -19.36 -3.91
C ILE A 82 -23.15 -18.00 -4.08
N LEU A 83 -22.89 -17.61 -5.34
CA LEU A 83 -22.21 -16.35 -5.63
C LEU A 83 -23.05 -15.12 -5.25
N ARG A 84 -24.36 -15.18 -5.40
CA ARG A 84 -25.28 -14.14 -4.93
C ARG A 84 -25.25 -14.03 -3.40
N ASP A 85 -25.23 -15.15 -2.70
CA ASP A 85 -25.16 -15.17 -1.25
C ASP A 85 -23.77 -14.71 -0.75
N LEU A 86 -22.69 -15.10 -1.42
CA LEU A 86 -21.36 -14.57 -1.18
C LEU A 86 -21.33 -13.04 -1.31
N LYS A 87 -21.86 -12.52 -2.42
CA LYS A 87 -21.93 -11.06 -2.65
C LYS A 87 -22.71 -10.37 -1.51
N ARG A 88 -23.80 -10.95 -1.06
CA ARG A 88 -24.60 -10.41 0.04
C ARG A 88 -23.81 -10.37 1.35
N GLU A 89 -23.11 -11.45 1.70
CA GLU A 89 -22.29 -11.51 2.92
C GLU A 89 -21.15 -10.48 2.86
N LEU A 90 -20.47 -10.35 1.72
CA LEU A 90 -19.42 -9.34 1.52
C LEU A 90 -19.97 -7.91 1.67
N LEU A 91 -21.15 -7.61 1.11
CA LEU A 91 -21.75 -6.29 1.23
C LEU A 91 -22.10 -5.93 2.68
N VAL A 92 -22.55 -6.90 3.49
CA VAL A 92 -22.77 -6.69 4.91
C VAL A 92 -21.48 -6.29 5.61
N GLN A 93 -20.37 -6.95 5.30
CA GLN A 93 -19.06 -6.62 5.90
C GLN A 93 -18.55 -5.25 5.46
N VAL A 94 -18.73 -4.91 4.18
CA VAL A 94 -18.29 -3.60 3.64
C VAL A 94 -19.01 -2.43 4.29
N VAL A 95 -20.32 -2.54 4.54
CA VAL A 95 -21.09 -1.50 5.26
C VAL A 95 -20.55 -1.24 6.66
N LEU A 96 -20.03 -2.28 7.32
CA LEU A 96 -19.45 -2.16 8.66
C LEU A 96 -18.07 -1.49 8.64
N ILE A 97 -17.37 -1.54 7.50
CA ILE A 97 -16.00 -1.05 7.35
C ILE A 97 -15.99 0.35 6.72
N ASP A 98 -16.85 0.59 5.73
CA ASP A 98 -16.93 1.86 5.00
C ASP A 98 -18.29 2.52 5.19
N PRO A 99 -18.39 3.54 6.08
CA PRO A 99 -19.65 4.24 6.35
C PRO A 99 -20.15 5.08 5.16
N ASN A 100 -19.35 5.25 4.11
CA ASN A 100 -19.76 5.98 2.90
C ASN A 100 -20.53 5.10 1.91
N ILE A 101 -20.60 3.79 2.15
CA ILE A 101 -21.40 2.88 1.32
C ILE A 101 -22.88 3.01 1.70
N THR A 102 -23.67 3.38 0.73
CA THR A 102 -25.12 3.55 0.90
C THR A 102 -25.88 2.24 0.66
N ILE A 103 -27.12 2.15 1.19
CA ILE A 103 -28.03 1.05 0.88
C ILE A 103 -28.31 0.96 -0.64
N GLY A 104 -28.23 2.08 -1.37
CA GLY A 104 -28.35 2.11 -2.84
C GLY A 104 -27.22 1.35 -3.52
N ASP A 105 -26.00 1.49 -3.04
CA ASP A 105 -24.82 0.75 -3.55
C ASP A 105 -24.99 -0.76 -3.33
N ILE A 106 -25.50 -1.15 -2.17
CA ILE A 106 -25.75 -2.55 -1.81
C ILE A 106 -26.79 -3.20 -2.74
N ARG A 107 -27.80 -2.45 -3.14
CA ARG A 107 -28.88 -2.94 -4.02
C ARG A 107 -28.51 -2.93 -5.49
N ASN A 108 -27.36 -2.37 -5.86
CA ASN A 108 -26.90 -2.33 -7.24
C ASN A 108 -26.53 -3.75 -7.73
N PRO A 109 -27.35 -4.36 -8.62
CA PRO A 109 -27.07 -5.70 -9.13
C PRO A 109 -25.80 -5.75 -9.99
N LEU A 110 -25.37 -4.61 -10.52
CA LEU A 110 -24.19 -4.49 -11.40
C LEU A 110 -22.88 -4.40 -10.63
N LEU A 111 -22.92 -4.22 -9.30
CA LEU A 111 -21.71 -4.17 -8.49
C LEU A 111 -21.06 -5.57 -8.46
N ALA A 112 -19.92 -5.74 -9.07
CA ALA A 112 -19.18 -7.00 -9.09
C ALA A 112 -18.54 -7.28 -7.72
N VAL A 113 -18.36 -8.57 -7.40
CA VAL A 113 -17.64 -8.97 -6.18
C VAL A 113 -16.22 -8.40 -6.16
N GLY A 114 -15.53 -8.36 -7.30
CA GLY A 114 -14.22 -7.75 -7.43
C GLY A 114 -14.18 -6.27 -7.00
N ASP A 115 -15.21 -5.49 -7.34
CA ASP A 115 -15.31 -4.09 -6.92
C ASP A 115 -15.51 -3.95 -5.40
N ILE A 116 -16.28 -4.86 -4.81
CA ILE A 116 -16.48 -4.90 -3.35
C ILE A 116 -15.15 -5.20 -2.65
N LEU A 117 -14.44 -6.23 -3.10
CA LEU A 117 -13.13 -6.60 -2.55
C LEU A 117 -12.10 -5.48 -2.71
N LYS A 118 -12.11 -4.80 -3.86
CA LYS A 118 -11.25 -3.63 -4.09
C LYS A 118 -11.53 -2.53 -3.07
N ARG A 119 -12.80 -2.20 -2.80
CA ARG A 119 -13.18 -1.20 -1.79
C ARG A 119 -12.70 -1.57 -0.39
N ILE A 120 -12.84 -2.84 0.01
CA ILE A 120 -12.31 -3.31 1.31
C ILE A 120 -10.81 -3.09 1.40
N ARG A 121 -10.06 -3.46 0.36
CA ARG A 121 -8.59 -3.29 0.31
C ARG A 121 -8.17 -1.83 0.38
N VAL A 122 -8.89 -0.94 -0.31
CA VAL A 122 -8.64 0.51 -0.23
C VAL A 122 -8.76 1.01 1.21
N VAL A 123 -9.85 0.69 1.90
CA VAL A 123 -10.06 1.11 3.28
C VAL A 123 -8.97 0.54 4.19
N GLU A 124 -8.63 -0.73 4.03
CA GLU A 124 -7.56 -1.41 4.79
C GLU A 124 -6.20 -0.74 4.57
N THR A 125 -5.88 -0.42 3.31
CA THR A 125 -4.64 0.29 2.97
C THR A 125 -4.60 1.68 3.60
N LEU A 126 -5.68 2.46 3.50
CA LEU A 126 -5.75 3.78 4.12
C LEU A 126 -5.65 3.73 5.66
N GLU A 127 -6.26 2.71 6.30
CA GLU A 127 -6.09 2.48 7.74
C GLU A 127 -4.66 2.14 8.11
N PHE A 128 -3.99 1.29 7.32
CA PHE A 128 -2.57 0.99 7.51
C PHE A 128 -1.72 2.27 7.41
N VAL A 129 -1.94 3.07 6.36
CA VAL A 129 -1.20 4.32 6.14
C VAL A 129 -1.37 5.31 7.29
N ARG A 130 -2.58 5.44 7.84
CA ARG A 130 -2.84 6.27 9.02
C ARG A 130 -2.07 5.82 10.26
N LYS A 131 -1.87 4.50 10.40
CA LYS A 131 -1.27 3.83 11.56
C LYS A 131 0.20 3.45 11.34
N ILE A 132 0.82 3.90 10.24
CA ILE A 132 2.23 3.58 9.96
C ILE A 132 3.08 3.86 11.20
N PRO A 133 3.84 2.85 11.69
CA PRO A 133 4.75 3.02 12.79
C PRO A 133 5.83 4.07 12.47
N LEU A 134 6.36 4.69 13.50
CA LEU A 134 7.54 5.57 13.37
C LEU A 134 8.77 4.75 12.94
N HIS A 135 9.80 5.43 12.47
CA HIS A 135 11.03 4.85 11.97
C HIS A 135 10.79 3.89 10.79
N LYS A 136 9.92 4.32 9.83
CA LYS A 136 9.62 3.54 8.63
C LYS A 136 9.83 4.35 7.37
N HIS A 137 10.43 3.69 6.38
CA HIS A 137 10.60 4.17 5.02
C HIS A 137 9.69 3.37 4.08
N ILE A 138 8.75 4.04 3.43
CA ILE A 138 7.65 3.41 2.69
C ILE A 138 7.67 3.88 1.24
N ALA A 139 7.66 2.94 0.29
CA ALA A 139 7.40 3.23 -1.11
C ALA A 139 5.90 3.17 -1.40
N PHE A 140 5.41 4.13 -2.15
CA PHE A 140 4.06 4.12 -2.70
C PHE A 140 4.10 4.15 -4.22
N LEU A 141 3.83 3.01 -4.85
CA LEU A 141 3.80 2.86 -6.30
C LEU A 141 2.38 3.11 -6.81
N TYR A 142 2.17 4.17 -7.57
CA TYR A 142 0.84 4.57 -8.04
C TYR A 142 0.79 4.85 -9.54
N ILE A 143 -0.41 4.76 -10.10
CA ILE A 143 -0.73 5.12 -11.48
C ILE A 143 -1.72 6.29 -11.49
N ASN A 144 -2.61 6.34 -10.49
CA ASN A 144 -3.73 7.28 -10.42
C ASN A 144 -3.41 8.40 -9.42
N GLU A 145 -3.52 9.64 -9.86
CA GLU A 145 -3.31 10.83 -9.02
C GLU A 145 -4.34 10.94 -7.87
N ASN A 146 -5.56 10.42 -8.04
CA ASN A 146 -6.54 10.37 -6.95
C ASN A 146 -6.08 9.44 -5.84
N SER A 147 -5.57 8.23 -6.17
CA SER A 147 -4.98 7.32 -5.20
C SER A 147 -3.83 7.98 -4.44
N LYS A 148 -2.99 8.76 -5.14
CA LYS A 148 -1.93 9.55 -4.50
C LYS A 148 -2.50 10.52 -3.48
N ALA A 149 -3.51 11.28 -3.85
CA ALA A 149 -4.13 12.27 -2.97
C ALA A 149 -4.72 11.62 -1.70
N ASP A 150 -5.40 10.48 -1.84
CA ASP A 150 -6.00 9.75 -0.72
C ASP A 150 -4.94 9.15 0.22
N ILE A 151 -3.87 8.58 -0.32
CA ILE A 151 -2.75 8.04 0.47
C ILE A 151 -2.02 9.16 1.20
N LEU A 152 -1.72 10.30 0.55
CA LEU A 152 -1.09 11.45 1.20
C LEU A 152 -2.00 12.04 2.29
N ALA A 153 -3.30 12.15 2.04
CA ALA A 153 -4.26 12.61 3.04
C ALA A 153 -4.30 11.67 4.26
N ALA A 154 -4.31 10.36 4.03
CA ALA A 154 -4.28 9.37 5.11
C ALA A 154 -2.94 9.40 5.87
N PHE A 155 -1.81 9.57 5.17
CA PHE A 155 -0.48 9.65 5.78
C PHE A 155 -0.36 10.88 6.68
N PHE A 156 -0.93 12.01 6.29
CA PHE A 156 -0.92 13.24 7.08
C PHE A 156 -2.11 13.39 8.05
N ASP A 157 -2.98 12.38 8.16
CA ASP A 157 -4.09 12.40 9.12
C ASP A 157 -3.59 12.27 10.57
N THR A 158 -3.67 13.37 11.31
CA THR A 158 -3.19 13.45 12.70
C THR A 158 -4.22 13.02 13.75
N LYS A 159 -5.44 12.64 13.35
CA LYS A 159 -6.47 12.19 14.30
C LYS A 159 -6.03 10.97 15.11
N ILE A 160 -5.16 10.14 14.54
CA ILE A 160 -4.65 8.92 15.17
C ILE A 160 -3.32 9.17 15.90
N THR A 161 -2.46 10.05 15.36
CA THR A 161 -1.08 10.26 15.86
C THR A 161 -0.94 11.49 16.75
N GLY A 162 -2.02 12.24 16.98
CA GLY A 162 -1.96 13.47 17.72
C GLY A 162 -1.28 14.59 16.93
N LYS A 163 -0.56 15.49 17.65
CA LYS A 163 0.19 16.58 17.01
C LYS A 163 1.44 16.03 16.35
N ALA A 164 1.50 16.04 15.01
CA ALA A 164 2.65 15.61 14.24
C ALA A 164 3.21 16.77 13.39
N THR A 165 4.52 16.83 13.25
CA THR A 165 5.17 17.68 12.24
C THR A 165 4.96 17.02 10.88
N LYS A 166 4.44 17.79 9.91
CA LYS A 166 4.16 17.32 8.54
C LYS A 166 5.06 18.05 7.58
N ALA A 167 5.68 17.33 6.66
CA ALA A 167 6.59 17.90 5.68
C ALA A 167 6.40 17.27 4.30
N LEU A 168 6.46 18.07 3.25
CA LEU A 168 6.26 17.66 1.87
C LEU A 168 7.42 18.12 0.98
N LEU A 169 7.97 17.17 0.24
CA LEU A 169 8.88 17.40 -0.88
C LEU A 169 8.08 17.25 -2.18
N SER A 170 8.02 18.29 -3.01
CA SER A 170 7.17 18.31 -4.19
C SER A 170 7.64 19.35 -5.21
N SER A 171 7.19 19.23 -6.46
CA SER A 171 7.39 20.29 -7.48
C SER A 171 6.47 21.50 -7.28
N ASN A 172 5.34 21.33 -6.59
CA ASN A 172 4.34 22.37 -6.42
C ASN A 172 4.13 22.70 -4.94
N LYS A 173 4.13 23.99 -4.61
CA LYS A 173 3.85 24.41 -3.26
C LYS A 173 2.41 24.01 -2.85
N PRO A 174 2.25 23.32 -1.71
CA PRO A 174 0.92 22.95 -1.23
C PRO A 174 0.11 24.19 -0.86
N THR A 175 -1.20 24.10 -1.00
CA THR A 175 -2.13 25.17 -0.60
C THR A 175 -2.39 25.22 0.90
N LYS A 176 -1.97 24.19 1.64
CA LYS A 176 -2.17 24.06 3.09
C LYS A 176 -0.99 24.67 3.84
N ASP A 177 -1.26 25.59 4.76
CA ASP A 177 -0.24 26.29 5.55
C ASP A 177 0.32 25.44 6.71
N ASP A 178 -0.26 24.27 7.01
CA ASP A 178 0.17 23.39 8.10
C ASP A 178 1.26 22.38 7.70
N LEU A 179 1.77 22.48 6.46
CA LEU A 179 2.83 21.64 5.91
C LEU A 179 4.13 22.41 5.76
N SER A 180 5.21 21.91 6.35
CA SER A 180 6.56 22.34 5.98
C SER A 180 6.84 21.86 4.56
N TYR A 181 7.41 22.72 3.72
CA TYR A 181 7.57 22.45 2.30
C TYR A 181 8.98 22.70 1.83
N MET A 182 9.47 21.85 0.92
CA MET A 182 10.66 22.05 0.13
C MET A 182 10.38 21.66 -1.33
N SER A 183 10.78 22.52 -2.27
CA SER A 183 10.66 22.19 -3.69
C SER A 183 11.83 21.34 -4.18
N TYR A 184 11.60 20.51 -5.20
CA TYR A 184 12.68 19.77 -5.85
C TYR A 184 13.71 20.74 -6.49
N GLU A 185 13.26 21.86 -7.06
CA GLU A 185 14.12 22.86 -7.64
C GLU A 185 15.03 23.52 -6.59
N GLU A 186 14.51 23.80 -5.40
CA GLU A 186 15.29 24.34 -4.27
C GLU A 186 16.34 23.32 -3.79
N LEU A 187 15.95 22.04 -3.67
CA LEU A 187 16.85 20.98 -3.25
C LEU A 187 17.96 20.74 -4.28
N LEU A 188 17.66 20.88 -5.59
CA LEU A 188 18.54 20.66 -6.73
C LEU A 188 19.21 21.91 -7.27
N GLN A 189 19.30 22.99 -6.51
CA GLN A 189 20.13 24.14 -6.87
C GLN A 189 21.60 23.73 -7.04
N GLU A 190 22.34 24.46 -7.89
CA GLU A 190 23.78 24.21 -8.06
C GLU A 190 24.55 24.45 -6.74
N PRO A 191 25.55 23.63 -6.41
CA PRO A 191 25.98 22.42 -7.12
C PRO A 191 25.05 21.23 -6.89
N ARG A 192 24.95 20.31 -7.88
CA ARG A 192 23.99 19.19 -7.93
C ARG A 192 24.62 17.81 -7.65
N GLU A 193 25.85 17.79 -7.17
CA GLU A 193 26.50 16.56 -6.72
C GLU A 193 25.67 15.90 -5.61
N TYR A 194 25.66 14.57 -5.61
CA TYR A 194 24.87 13.77 -4.67
C TYR A 194 25.07 14.21 -3.22
N GLU A 195 26.32 14.36 -2.75
CA GLU A 195 26.64 14.73 -1.38
C GLU A 195 26.05 16.08 -0.97
N VAL A 196 26.07 17.05 -1.89
CA VAL A 196 25.53 18.39 -1.63
C VAL A 196 24.01 18.34 -1.52
N VAL A 197 23.36 17.61 -2.42
CA VAL A 197 21.90 17.43 -2.39
C VAL A 197 21.46 16.66 -1.15
N ALA A 198 22.16 15.59 -0.79
CA ALA A 198 21.91 14.81 0.42
C ALA A 198 22.07 15.65 1.70
N ASN A 199 23.10 16.51 1.78
CA ASN A 199 23.29 17.40 2.90
C ASN A 199 22.17 18.46 3.01
N ARG A 200 21.72 19.03 1.91
CA ARG A 200 20.58 19.97 1.91
C ARG A 200 19.30 19.30 2.43
N LEU A 201 19.04 18.07 1.99
CA LEU A 201 17.92 17.29 2.48
C LEU A 201 18.04 17.01 3.98
N ALA A 202 19.23 16.59 4.44
CA ALA A 202 19.50 16.33 5.85
C ALA A 202 19.33 17.60 6.71
N ASP A 203 19.82 18.75 6.25
CA ASP A 203 19.66 20.04 6.92
C ASP A 203 18.19 20.46 7.01
N TRP A 204 17.41 20.22 5.95
CA TRP A 204 15.99 20.49 5.98
C TRP A 204 15.27 19.57 6.98
N ILE A 205 15.54 18.27 6.95
CA ILE A 205 14.99 17.30 7.91
C ILE A 205 15.35 17.69 9.35
N ALA A 206 16.59 18.10 9.59
CA ALA A 206 17.03 18.54 10.92
C ALA A 206 16.30 19.79 11.45
N LYS A 207 15.87 20.68 10.54
CA LYS A 207 15.08 21.87 10.88
C LYS A 207 13.63 21.53 11.24
N LEU A 208 13.10 20.39 10.77
CA LEU A 208 11.74 19.95 11.10
C LEU A 208 11.62 19.52 12.58
N ASN A 209 12.73 19.08 13.20
CA ASN A 209 12.81 18.61 14.58
C ASN A 209 13.84 19.41 15.39
N PRO A 210 13.56 20.69 15.72
CA PRO A 210 14.53 21.55 16.44
C PRO A 210 14.80 21.11 17.88
N GLY A 211 13.98 20.20 18.45
CA GLY A 211 14.07 19.75 19.85
C GLY A 211 15.28 18.87 20.18
N ASN A 212 15.95 18.26 19.20
CA ASN A 212 17.13 17.41 19.45
C ASN A 212 18.40 18.15 19.86
N LYS A 213 18.42 19.49 19.89
CA LYS A 213 19.60 20.28 20.26
C LYS A 213 19.58 20.85 21.69
N SER A 214 18.45 20.78 22.40
CA SER A 214 18.37 21.28 23.78
C SER A 214 17.63 20.28 24.68
N GLN A 215 18.37 19.67 25.57
CA GLN A 215 18.07 18.54 26.46
C GLN A 215 16.89 18.67 27.44
N GLN A 216 15.92 19.54 27.28
CA GLN A 216 14.95 19.78 28.38
C GLN A 216 13.44 19.78 28.05
N ASN A 217 13.04 19.68 26.79
CA ASN A 217 11.64 19.48 26.47
C ASN A 217 11.53 18.29 25.50
N ASN A 218 11.11 17.14 26.03
CA ASN A 218 10.75 15.94 25.23
C ASN A 218 9.50 16.22 24.42
N ASP A 219 9.57 17.10 23.43
CA ASP A 219 8.54 17.16 22.40
C ASP A 219 8.89 16.12 21.32
N ASP A 220 8.71 14.84 21.68
CA ASP A 220 8.87 13.68 20.79
C ASP A 220 7.71 13.58 19.78
N SER A 221 7.21 14.73 19.34
CA SER A 221 6.13 14.79 18.35
C SER A 221 6.54 14.01 17.09
N PRO A 222 5.69 13.09 16.59
CA PRO A 222 5.98 12.34 15.38
C PRO A 222 6.19 13.28 14.20
N THR A 223 7.16 12.93 13.33
CA THR A 223 7.41 13.66 12.08
C THR A 223 7.04 12.77 10.89
N ARG A 224 6.20 13.27 10.01
CA ARG A 224 5.77 12.60 8.78
C ARG A 224 6.24 13.40 7.57
N ILE A 225 7.10 12.80 6.77
CA ILE A 225 7.67 13.38 5.56
C ILE A 225 7.14 12.61 4.36
N ALA A 226 6.60 13.30 3.36
CA ALA A 226 6.27 12.67 2.09
C ALA A 226 7.09 13.30 0.95
N ASP A 227 7.66 12.45 0.10
CA ASP A 227 8.07 12.80 -1.25
C ASP A 227 6.90 12.50 -2.18
N GLU A 228 6.29 13.54 -2.72
CA GLU A 228 5.03 13.43 -3.48
C GLU A 228 5.17 12.63 -4.76
N ASP A 229 6.30 12.80 -5.47
CA ASP A 229 6.57 12.12 -6.74
C ASP A 229 8.07 11.99 -7.00
N ALA A 230 8.70 11.03 -6.35
CA ALA A 230 10.13 10.74 -6.51
C ALA A 230 10.50 10.42 -7.98
N MET A 231 9.54 10.02 -8.84
CA MET A 231 9.79 9.86 -10.28
C MET A 231 10.01 11.18 -11.02
N TRP A 232 9.71 12.32 -10.39
CA TRP A 232 10.11 13.63 -10.91
C TRP A 232 11.63 13.73 -11.13
N TRP A 233 12.42 13.20 -10.19
CA TRP A 233 13.88 13.16 -10.29
C TRP A 233 14.34 12.39 -11.52
N VAL A 234 13.75 11.23 -11.77
CA VAL A 234 14.06 10.37 -12.93
C VAL A 234 13.71 11.08 -14.24
N ARG A 235 12.52 11.70 -14.30
CA ARG A 235 12.08 12.42 -15.50
C ARG A 235 12.94 13.64 -15.85
N ASN A 236 13.59 14.23 -14.85
CA ASN A 236 14.47 15.39 -15.02
C ASN A 236 15.95 15.01 -15.08
N GLY A 237 16.31 13.72 -15.20
CA GLY A 237 17.68 13.25 -15.41
C GLY A 237 18.50 13.09 -14.13
N PHE A 238 17.89 13.11 -12.93
CA PHE A 238 18.55 13.01 -11.63
C PHE A 238 18.49 11.60 -11.03
N VAL A 239 18.65 10.57 -11.86
CA VAL A 239 18.55 9.16 -11.45
C VAL A 239 19.58 8.79 -10.37
N SER A 240 20.83 9.23 -10.55
CA SER A 240 21.91 8.95 -9.59
C SER A 240 21.66 9.58 -8.22
N GLN A 241 21.11 10.80 -8.21
CA GLN A 241 20.79 11.52 -6.99
C GLN A 241 19.69 10.80 -6.20
N ILE A 242 18.56 10.46 -6.85
CA ILE A 242 17.47 9.77 -6.16
C ILE A 242 17.91 8.39 -5.65
N LEU A 243 18.62 7.59 -6.44
CA LEU A 243 19.10 6.29 -5.98
C LEU A 243 20.09 6.40 -4.81
N GLY A 244 20.93 7.43 -4.81
CA GLY A 244 21.83 7.73 -3.70
C GLY A 244 21.09 8.15 -2.43
N ILE A 245 20.12 9.05 -2.55
CA ILE A 245 19.27 9.50 -1.45
C ILE A 245 18.51 8.32 -0.84
N GLU A 246 17.87 7.50 -1.66
CA GLU A 246 17.11 6.33 -1.20
C GLU A 246 18.00 5.35 -0.43
N LYS A 247 19.20 5.04 -0.93
CA LYS A 247 20.17 4.19 -0.22
C LYS A 247 20.65 4.78 1.11
N SER A 248 20.68 6.08 1.23
CA SER A 248 21.15 6.76 2.45
C SER A 248 20.02 7.17 3.39
N MET A 249 18.75 7.07 2.95
CA MET A 249 17.58 7.53 3.72
C MET A 249 17.54 6.92 5.13
N VAL A 250 17.88 5.64 5.28
CA VAL A 250 17.94 4.95 6.57
C VAL A 250 18.85 5.68 7.58
N ARG A 251 19.89 6.39 7.10
CA ARG A 251 20.80 7.17 7.98
C ARG A 251 20.19 8.47 8.47
N TYR A 252 19.21 9.01 7.73
CA TYR A 252 18.53 10.25 8.07
C TYR A 252 17.23 10.01 8.84
N LEU A 253 16.74 8.76 8.83
CA LEU A 253 15.52 8.37 9.50
C LEU A 253 15.73 8.38 11.02
N GLN A 254 15.08 9.30 11.71
CA GLN A 254 15.09 9.39 13.16
C GLN A 254 14.00 8.47 13.76
N ASP A 255 14.12 8.10 15.04
CA ASP A 255 13.20 7.18 15.71
C ASP A 255 11.74 7.68 15.73
N ASN A 256 11.53 9.00 15.74
CA ASN A 256 10.22 9.63 15.72
C ASN A 256 9.72 10.02 14.32
N MET A 257 10.34 9.49 13.27
CA MET A 257 10.10 9.92 11.89
C MET A 257 9.58 8.78 11.02
N SER A 258 8.71 9.08 10.06
CA SER A 258 8.33 8.17 8.98
C SER A 258 8.37 8.90 7.64
N VAL A 259 8.85 8.22 6.60
CA VAL A 259 8.98 8.77 5.25
C VAL A 259 8.17 7.94 4.26
N LEU A 260 7.36 8.61 3.45
CA LEU A 260 6.58 8.04 2.37
C LEU A 260 7.07 8.60 1.03
N CYS A 261 7.61 7.75 0.17
CA CYS A 261 8.09 8.13 -1.16
C CYS A 261 7.10 7.67 -2.24
N GLY A 262 6.49 8.63 -2.93
CA GLY A 262 5.55 8.39 -4.02
C GLY A 262 6.24 8.17 -5.36
N TYR A 263 5.90 7.10 -6.08
CA TYR A 263 6.47 6.76 -7.38
C TYR A 263 5.36 6.59 -8.40
N ASN A 264 5.22 7.58 -9.29
CA ASN A 264 4.31 7.45 -10.43
C ASN A 264 4.87 6.49 -11.47
N ILE A 265 4.34 5.25 -11.50
CA ILE A 265 4.82 4.19 -12.38
C ILE A 265 4.16 4.17 -13.76
N SER A 266 3.23 5.08 -14.05
CA SER A 266 2.55 5.15 -15.35
C SER A 266 3.51 5.50 -16.50
N ASN A 267 4.61 6.20 -16.22
CA ASN A 267 5.57 6.71 -17.19
C ASN A 267 6.90 5.93 -17.26
N VAL A 268 7.06 4.88 -16.47
CA VAL A 268 8.32 4.10 -16.37
C VAL A 268 8.62 3.31 -17.66
N SER A 269 7.64 3.10 -18.53
CA SER A 269 7.79 2.35 -19.79
C SER A 269 8.70 3.02 -20.83
N LYS A 270 9.18 4.23 -20.59
CA LYS A 270 9.96 5.02 -21.59
C LYS A 270 11.49 4.88 -21.47
N GLY A 271 11.99 3.80 -20.88
CA GLY A 271 13.41 3.43 -20.99
C GLY A 271 14.39 4.16 -20.08
N HIS A 272 13.94 5.07 -19.22
CA HIS A 272 14.84 5.83 -18.32
C HIS A 272 15.09 5.15 -16.97
N PHE A 273 14.38 4.05 -16.66
CA PHE A 273 14.46 3.37 -15.39
C PHE A 273 14.44 1.86 -15.63
N ASP A 274 15.59 1.24 -15.54
CA ASP A 274 15.72 -0.19 -15.77
C ASP A 274 15.26 -1.03 -14.56
N ARG A 275 15.26 -2.34 -14.73
CA ARG A 275 14.85 -3.28 -13.68
C ARG A 275 15.74 -3.17 -12.45
N GLU A 276 17.04 -2.95 -12.63
CA GLU A 276 18.01 -2.85 -11.53
C GLU A 276 17.76 -1.60 -10.71
N SER A 277 17.50 -0.47 -11.35
CA SER A 277 17.14 0.78 -10.69
C SER A 277 15.84 0.65 -9.89
N ILE A 278 14.80 0.02 -10.46
CA ILE A 278 13.54 -0.27 -9.76
C ILE A 278 13.79 -1.18 -8.54
N SER A 279 14.55 -2.26 -8.74
CA SER A 279 14.89 -3.20 -7.66
C SER A 279 15.66 -2.50 -6.54
N THR A 280 16.67 -1.68 -6.90
CA THR A 280 17.44 -0.89 -5.95
C THR A 280 16.55 0.03 -5.15
N LEU A 281 15.67 0.78 -5.82
CA LEU A 281 14.76 1.73 -5.19
C LEU A 281 13.81 1.03 -4.21
N ILE A 282 13.13 -0.02 -4.66
CA ILE A 282 12.20 -0.77 -3.81
C ILE A 282 12.93 -1.41 -2.62
N SER A 283 14.14 -1.94 -2.82
CA SER A 283 14.89 -2.66 -1.76
C SER A 283 15.31 -1.80 -0.57
N THR A 284 15.25 -0.48 -0.70
CA THR A 284 15.57 0.46 0.38
C THR A 284 14.41 0.74 1.33
N HIS A 285 13.20 0.25 1.01
CA HIS A 285 11.99 0.53 1.78
C HIS A 285 11.59 -0.64 2.69
N ASP A 286 10.97 -0.32 3.83
CA ASP A 286 10.42 -1.31 4.76
C ASP A 286 9.11 -1.93 4.23
N HIS A 287 8.29 -1.10 3.60
CA HIS A 287 6.98 -1.46 3.08
C HIS A 287 6.80 -0.87 1.68
N VAL A 288 6.01 -1.56 0.87
CA VAL A 288 5.61 -1.07 -0.45
C VAL A 288 4.08 -1.09 -0.54
N ILE A 289 3.50 0.05 -0.85
CA ILE A 289 2.07 0.19 -1.13
C ILE A 289 1.91 0.19 -2.64
N LEU A 290 1.09 -0.72 -3.16
CA LEU A 290 0.78 -0.81 -4.59
C LEU A 290 -0.56 -0.16 -4.86
N ASP A 291 -0.55 1.07 -5.40
CA ASP A 291 -1.75 1.85 -5.55
C ASP A 291 -2.50 1.92 -4.19
N GLU A 292 -3.79 2.16 -4.16
CA GLU A 292 -4.57 2.13 -2.92
C GLU A 292 -5.08 0.73 -2.55
N SER A 293 -4.59 -0.32 -3.19
CA SER A 293 -5.21 -1.64 -3.16
C SER A 293 -4.43 -2.74 -2.46
N SER A 294 -3.16 -2.53 -2.13
CA SER A 294 -2.38 -3.55 -1.41
C SER A 294 -1.13 -3.00 -0.73
N VAL A 295 -0.83 -3.55 0.43
CA VAL A 295 0.39 -3.29 1.19
C VAL A 295 1.25 -4.54 1.18
N MET A 296 2.53 -4.40 0.88
CA MET A 296 3.49 -5.49 0.89
C MET A 296 4.60 -5.21 1.90
N PHE A 297 5.01 -6.22 2.62
CA PHE A 297 6.10 -6.17 3.59
C PHE A 297 7.31 -6.90 3.04
N ARG A 298 8.48 -6.35 3.33
CA ARG A 298 9.71 -7.13 3.23
C ARG A 298 9.78 -8.06 4.45
N ALA A 299 9.99 -9.36 4.21
CA ALA A 299 10.34 -10.26 5.30
C ALA A 299 11.58 -9.66 5.99
N ALA A 300 11.47 -9.33 7.26
CA ALA A 300 12.63 -8.99 8.06
C ALA A 300 13.64 -10.12 7.83
N ASN A 301 14.87 -9.79 7.46
CA ASN A 301 15.93 -10.77 7.32
C ASN A 301 15.90 -11.66 8.57
N MET A 302 15.34 -12.85 8.43
CA MET A 302 15.49 -13.93 9.42
C MET A 302 16.93 -14.48 9.38
N GLY A 303 17.89 -13.59 9.09
CA GLY A 303 19.32 -13.80 9.09
C GLY A 303 19.90 -13.55 10.47
N GLY A 304 19.58 -14.45 11.36
CA GLY A 304 20.15 -14.45 12.70
C GLY A 304 20.12 -15.83 13.30
N LYS A 305 21.17 -16.63 12.97
CA LYS A 305 21.54 -17.92 13.56
C LYS A 305 20.87 -19.14 12.93
N ILE A 306 21.54 -19.69 11.92
CA ILE A 306 21.80 -21.13 11.88
C ILE A 306 23.12 -21.39 12.61
#